data_48af1e039e9ccba21f34c78d809f0116
#
_entry.id   48af1e039e9ccba21f34c78d809f0116
#
_cell.length_a   1.000
_cell.length_b   1.000
_cell.length_c   1.000
_cell.angle_alpha   90.00
_cell.angle_beta   90.00
_cell.angle_gamma   90.00
#
_symmetry.space_group_name_H-M   'P 1'
#
loop_
_entity.id
_entity.type
_entity.pdbx_description
1 polymer ?
#
loop_
_entity_poly.entity_id
_entity_poly.type
_entity_poly.pdbx_seq_one_letter_code
_entity_poly.pdbx_strand_id
1 'polypeptide(L)'
;MLWRKQKGGVVEKLQYWVWLDEGTKREEVGPLMLEGIAPQLLESGLHGLIMDLDDEFATIPSPVPAPEGEHTPQALVSLWVDCYDRRGPVEEILNQCAVRLEGYQVIESLYSDYGMAKWSAPRNWPDGQRSPGILTVATFDQLEGTDFESWLRFWHDHQSPMSEAIQPRCRYVRNWAVRPLNPSNRALKAIVEEAWPSPEHVTDPHKFFLSDGDNDVLSANVTTMLEHAEKLFDMNTMRSLTMSEWMLKTLRGS
;
A
#
# COMPACT_ATOMS: atom_id res chain seq x y z
N MET A 1 21.88 31.05 -13.91
CA MET A 1 22.03 29.78 -14.65
C MET A 1 20.67 29.10 -14.65
N LEU A 2 19.93 29.16 -15.76
CA LEU A 2 18.56 28.66 -15.86
C LEU A 2 18.63 27.13 -16.07
N TRP A 3 18.26 26.36 -15.06
CA TRP A 3 18.02 24.93 -15.21
C TRP A 3 16.81 24.76 -16.13
N ARG A 4 17.04 24.22 -17.33
CA ARG A 4 15.95 23.75 -18.20
C ARG A 4 15.20 22.66 -17.45
N LYS A 5 13.88 22.81 -17.31
CA LYS A 5 12.99 21.72 -16.88
C LYS A 5 13.25 20.51 -17.79
N GLN A 6 14.00 19.53 -17.30
CA GLN A 6 14.05 18.21 -17.93
C GLN A 6 12.69 17.55 -17.72
N LYS A 7 12.02 17.24 -18.81
CA LYS A 7 10.87 16.33 -18.79
C LYS A 7 11.41 14.94 -18.42
N GLY A 8 11.02 14.41 -17.27
CA GLY A 8 11.43 13.11 -16.76
C GLY A 8 12.56 13.19 -15.72
N GLY A 9 12.38 13.95 -14.65
CA GLY A 9 13.27 13.92 -13.48
C GLY A 9 13.13 12.59 -12.74
N VAL A 10 14.24 12.12 -12.16
CA VAL A 10 14.19 11.03 -11.16
C VAL A 10 13.43 11.57 -9.95
N VAL A 11 12.44 10.84 -9.48
CA VAL A 11 11.65 11.17 -8.30
C VAL A 11 11.85 10.10 -7.23
N GLU A 12 11.75 10.50 -5.97
CA GLU A 12 11.82 9.60 -4.82
C GLU A 12 10.41 9.38 -4.28
N LYS A 13 10.05 8.12 -4.01
CA LYS A 13 8.78 7.77 -3.35
C LYS A 13 8.99 7.78 -1.85
N LEU A 14 8.12 8.49 -1.17
CA LEU A 14 7.98 8.45 0.29
C LEU A 14 6.60 7.91 0.64
N GLN A 15 6.52 7.08 1.68
CA GLN A 15 5.28 6.59 2.23
C GLN A 15 5.19 6.95 3.70
N TYR A 16 4.02 7.46 4.11
CA TYR A 16 3.74 7.85 5.48
C TYR A 16 2.52 7.11 6.02
N TRP A 17 2.71 6.35 7.08
CA TRP A 17 1.64 5.87 7.93
C TRP A 17 1.17 6.99 8.84
N VAL A 18 -0.13 7.24 8.85
CA VAL A 18 -0.76 8.32 9.60
C VAL A 18 -1.74 7.73 10.60
N TRP A 19 -1.47 7.93 11.89
CA TRP A 19 -2.42 7.66 12.97
C TRP A 19 -3.15 8.95 13.28
N LEU A 20 -4.46 8.94 13.13
CA LEU A 20 -5.35 10.01 13.57
C LEU A 20 -5.70 9.84 15.04
N ASP A 21 -6.45 10.75 15.61
CA ASP A 21 -6.98 10.60 16.98
C ASP A 21 -7.80 9.31 17.10
N GLU A 22 -7.67 8.57 18.21
CA GLU A 22 -8.40 7.31 18.43
C GLU A 22 -9.93 7.46 18.40
N GLY A 23 -10.43 8.68 18.64
CA GLY A 23 -11.85 9.02 18.52
C GLY A 23 -12.34 9.25 17.09
N THR A 24 -11.44 9.34 16.11
CA THR A 24 -11.82 9.58 14.70
C THR A 24 -12.57 8.39 14.13
N LYS A 25 -13.79 8.61 13.68
CA LYS A 25 -14.60 7.57 13.06
C LYS A 25 -14.23 7.40 11.58
N ARG A 26 -14.49 6.21 11.04
CA ARG A 26 -14.18 5.91 9.62
C ARG A 26 -14.79 6.90 8.64
N GLU A 27 -16.04 7.31 8.87
CA GLU A 27 -16.73 8.31 8.04
C GLU A 27 -16.12 9.71 8.09
N GLU A 28 -15.25 9.99 9.06
CA GLU A 28 -14.55 11.26 9.22
C GLU A 28 -13.17 11.26 8.58
N VAL A 29 -12.60 10.07 8.33
CA VAL A 29 -11.24 9.91 7.74
C VAL A 29 -11.18 10.49 6.33
N GLY A 30 -12.14 10.11 5.46
CA GLY A 30 -12.21 10.61 4.10
C GLY A 30 -12.26 12.14 4.03
N PRO A 31 -13.24 12.81 4.65
CA PRO A 31 -13.31 14.28 4.68
C PRO A 31 -12.04 14.93 5.23
N LEU A 32 -11.50 14.44 6.35
CA LEU A 32 -10.28 14.99 6.94
C LEU A 32 -9.08 14.90 5.99
N MET A 33 -8.85 13.74 5.40
CA MET A 33 -7.69 13.50 4.55
C MET A 33 -7.84 14.09 3.14
N LEU A 34 -9.01 13.92 2.52
CA LEU A 34 -9.21 14.29 1.10
C LEU A 34 -9.58 15.77 0.92
N GLU A 35 -10.33 16.37 1.87
CA GLU A 35 -10.76 17.76 1.78
C GLU A 35 -9.86 18.70 2.60
N GLY A 36 -9.29 18.19 3.71
CA GLY A 36 -8.43 18.99 4.61
C GLY A 36 -6.94 18.93 4.24
N ILE A 37 -6.37 17.75 4.09
CA ILE A 37 -4.93 17.51 3.95
C ILE A 37 -4.49 17.46 2.48
N ALA A 38 -5.20 16.71 1.63
CA ALA A 38 -4.79 16.48 0.24
C ALA A 38 -4.63 17.78 -0.59
N PRO A 39 -5.49 18.80 -0.50
CA PRO A 39 -5.29 20.05 -1.24
C PRO A 39 -3.97 20.72 -0.91
N GLN A 40 -3.59 20.79 0.36
CA GLN A 40 -2.33 21.40 0.82
C GLN A 40 -1.12 20.60 0.30
N LEU A 41 -1.19 19.26 0.31
CA LEU A 41 -0.15 18.41 -0.26
C LEU A 41 -0.01 18.62 -1.77
N LEU A 42 -1.11 18.71 -2.51
CA LEU A 42 -1.09 18.96 -3.95
C LEU A 42 -0.47 20.33 -4.30
N GLU A 43 -0.70 21.35 -3.47
CA GLU A 43 -0.11 22.69 -3.61
C GLU A 43 1.39 22.71 -3.28
N SER A 44 1.91 21.76 -2.51
CA SER A 44 3.33 21.67 -2.13
C SER A 44 4.26 21.27 -3.28
N GLY A 45 3.72 20.98 -4.48
CA GLY A 45 4.50 20.72 -5.69
C GLY A 45 4.92 19.26 -5.88
N LEU A 46 4.24 18.31 -5.26
CA LEU A 46 4.45 16.87 -5.44
C LEU A 46 4.29 16.44 -6.90
N HIS A 47 5.05 15.43 -7.32
CA HIS A 47 4.92 14.79 -8.63
C HIS A 47 3.77 13.80 -8.69
N GLY A 48 3.46 13.13 -7.57
CA GLY A 48 2.36 12.18 -7.43
C GLY A 48 1.87 12.15 -6.00
N LEU A 49 0.60 11.75 -5.80
CA LEU A 49 -0.04 11.60 -4.51
C LEU A 49 -1.10 10.49 -4.59
N ILE A 50 -0.98 9.50 -3.73
CA ILE A 50 -2.00 8.46 -3.49
C ILE A 50 -2.26 8.43 -1.99
N MET A 51 -3.51 8.30 -1.60
CA MET A 51 -3.93 8.06 -0.23
C MET A 51 -4.74 6.78 -0.15
N ASP A 52 -4.29 5.86 0.69
CA ASP A 52 -5.01 4.66 1.05
C ASP A 52 -5.59 4.90 2.45
N LEU A 53 -6.92 4.80 2.59
CA LEU A 53 -7.64 5.26 3.77
C LEU A 53 -8.47 4.14 4.42
N ASP A 54 -8.42 4.02 5.74
CA ASP A 54 -9.39 3.27 6.53
C ASP A 54 -10.65 4.13 6.75
N ASP A 55 -11.34 4.42 5.65
CA ASP A 55 -12.54 5.25 5.58
C ASP A 55 -13.84 4.41 5.52
N GLU A 56 -14.97 5.07 5.28
CA GLU A 56 -16.28 4.42 5.18
C GLU A 56 -16.35 3.31 4.10
N PHE A 57 -15.44 3.30 3.12
CA PHE A 57 -15.38 2.29 2.07
C PHE A 57 -14.54 1.07 2.44
N ALA A 58 -13.73 1.13 3.50
CA ALA A 58 -12.97 0.02 4.06
C ALA A 58 -13.87 -0.88 4.95
N THR A 59 -14.91 -1.46 4.36
CA THR A 59 -16.05 -2.06 5.06
C THR A 59 -15.84 -3.46 5.60
N ILE A 60 -14.73 -4.11 5.27
CA ILE A 60 -14.44 -5.50 5.65
C ILE A 60 -13.31 -5.56 6.69
N PRO A 61 -13.27 -6.60 7.52
CA PRO A 61 -12.15 -6.81 8.43
C PRO A 61 -10.84 -7.05 7.66
N SER A 62 -9.74 -6.69 8.27
CA SER A 62 -8.41 -7.00 7.74
C SER A 62 -8.17 -8.51 7.67
N PRO A 63 -7.54 -9.03 6.59
CA PRO A 63 -7.17 -10.44 6.49
C PRO A 63 -6.24 -10.92 7.61
N VAL A 64 -5.38 -10.04 8.11
CA VAL A 64 -4.53 -10.25 9.28
C VAL A 64 -4.80 -9.13 10.27
N PRO A 65 -5.77 -9.32 11.19
CA PRO A 65 -6.15 -8.28 12.13
C PRO A 65 -4.99 -7.90 13.06
N ALA A 66 -4.96 -6.63 13.43
CA ALA A 66 -4.05 -6.18 14.48
C ALA A 66 -4.39 -6.83 15.83
N PRO A 67 -3.42 -6.95 16.75
CA PRO A 67 -3.67 -7.35 18.13
C PRO A 67 -4.75 -6.46 18.78
N GLU A 68 -5.54 -7.08 19.68
CA GLU A 68 -6.59 -6.34 20.40
C GLU A 68 -6.00 -5.15 21.15
N GLY A 69 -6.62 -3.97 20.99
CA GLY A 69 -6.17 -2.73 21.61
C GLY A 69 -4.98 -2.04 20.92
N GLU A 70 -4.47 -2.57 19.82
CA GLU A 70 -3.47 -1.87 19.01
C GLU A 70 -4.15 -0.75 18.21
N HIS A 71 -3.70 0.51 18.40
CA HIS A 71 -4.12 1.62 17.57
C HIS A 71 -3.45 1.51 16.20
N THR A 72 -4.24 1.21 15.17
CA THR A 72 -3.79 1.06 13.78
C THR A 72 -3.78 2.40 13.05
N PRO A 73 -2.92 2.59 12.03
CA PRO A 73 -2.97 3.80 11.22
C PRO A 73 -4.24 3.84 10.37
N GLN A 74 -4.82 5.03 10.21
CA GLN A 74 -6.01 5.26 9.40
C GLN A 74 -5.68 5.66 7.96
N ALA A 75 -4.42 5.99 7.67
CA ALA A 75 -4.02 6.28 6.29
C ALA A 75 -2.60 5.81 5.99
N LEU A 76 -2.37 5.43 4.73
CA LEU A 76 -1.06 5.36 4.10
C LEU A 76 -1.01 6.42 3.00
N VAL A 77 -0.11 7.38 3.13
CA VAL A 77 0.08 8.46 2.15
C VAL A 77 1.35 8.17 1.34
N SER A 78 1.16 7.85 0.07
CA SER A 78 2.24 7.67 -0.91
C SER A 78 2.42 8.94 -1.73
N LEU A 79 3.63 9.48 -1.73
CA LEU A 79 3.94 10.71 -2.46
C LEU A 79 5.30 10.64 -3.15
N TRP A 80 5.43 11.40 -4.23
CA TRP A 80 6.65 11.46 -5.02
C TRP A 80 7.19 12.88 -5.05
N VAL A 81 8.45 13.03 -4.64
CA VAL A 81 9.18 14.29 -4.50
C VAL A 81 10.44 14.30 -5.36
N ASP A 82 10.98 15.49 -5.66
CA ASP A 82 12.29 15.63 -6.33
C ASP A 82 13.44 15.09 -5.46
N CYS A 83 13.33 15.27 -4.14
CA CYS A 83 14.37 14.93 -3.20
C CYS A 83 13.76 14.79 -1.79
N TYR A 84 14.07 13.68 -1.11
CA TYR A 84 13.56 13.42 0.23
C TYR A 84 13.97 14.49 1.27
N ASP A 85 15.08 15.18 1.05
CA ASP A 85 15.53 16.28 1.93
C ASP A 85 14.53 17.43 1.99
N ARG A 86 13.62 17.53 1.02
CA ARG A 86 12.59 18.57 0.93
C ARG A 86 11.24 18.15 1.51
N ARG A 87 11.19 17.05 2.25
CA ARG A 87 9.95 16.50 2.82
C ARG A 87 9.37 17.32 3.99
N GLY A 88 10.15 18.24 4.60
CA GLY A 88 9.71 19.01 5.76
C GLY A 88 8.32 19.63 5.61
N PRO A 89 8.01 20.39 4.54
CA PRO A 89 6.67 20.95 4.32
C PRO A 89 5.56 19.88 4.25
N VAL A 90 5.84 18.70 3.68
CA VAL A 90 4.89 17.59 3.63
C VAL A 90 4.61 17.05 5.03
N GLU A 91 5.67 16.84 5.83
CA GLU A 91 5.55 16.37 7.21
C GLU A 91 4.82 17.40 8.09
N GLU A 92 5.03 18.70 7.88
CA GLU A 92 4.28 19.76 8.55
C GLU A 92 2.78 19.71 8.24
N ILE A 93 2.41 19.44 6.99
CA ILE A 93 1.01 19.30 6.58
C ILE A 93 0.40 18.05 7.22
N LEU A 94 1.06 16.88 7.13
CA LEU A 94 0.55 15.63 7.70
C LEU A 94 0.41 15.71 9.23
N ASN A 95 1.32 16.39 9.91
CA ASN A 95 1.28 16.60 11.35
C ASN A 95 0.13 17.51 11.83
N GLN A 96 -0.60 18.16 10.93
CA GLN A 96 -1.81 18.92 11.33
C GLN A 96 -2.94 17.99 11.82
N CYS A 97 -2.96 16.73 11.38
CA CYS A 97 -3.99 15.77 11.77
C CYS A 97 -3.42 14.52 12.46
N ALA A 98 -2.13 14.23 12.31
CA ALA A 98 -1.52 13.01 12.83
C ALA A 98 -1.19 13.15 14.33
N VAL A 99 -1.64 12.20 15.15
CA VAL A 99 -1.15 12.00 16.53
C VAL A 99 0.15 11.19 16.53
N ARG A 100 0.38 10.40 15.45
CA ARG A 100 1.62 9.68 15.19
C ARG A 100 1.84 9.63 13.67
N LEU A 101 3.08 9.83 13.24
CA LEU A 101 3.50 9.81 11.84
C LEU A 101 4.75 8.93 11.70
N GLU A 102 4.70 7.93 10.82
CA GLU A 102 5.87 7.12 10.48
C GLU A 102 6.12 7.18 8.98
N GLY A 103 7.26 7.75 8.59
CA GLY A 103 7.66 7.91 7.20
C GLY A 103 8.77 6.95 6.78
N TYR A 104 8.71 6.52 5.52
CA TYR A 104 9.69 5.64 4.90
C TYR A 104 10.05 6.13 3.49
N GLN A 105 11.36 6.13 3.19
CA GLN A 105 11.80 6.19 1.81
C GLN A 105 11.73 4.80 1.22
N VAL A 106 11.08 4.65 0.08
CA VAL A 106 10.83 3.33 -0.52
C VAL A 106 11.27 3.27 -1.98
N ILE A 107 11.61 2.07 -2.43
CA ILE A 107 11.75 1.75 -3.86
C ILE A 107 10.48 1.01 -4.28
N GLU A 108 9.73 1.64 -5.20
CA GLU A 108 8.53 1.07 -5.76
C GLU A 108 8.82 0.10 -6.89
N SER A 109 8.14 -1.04 -6.86
CA SER A 109 8.02 -1.98 -7.97
C SER A 109 6.53 -2.18 -8.27
N LEU A 110 6.03 -1.47 -9.28
CA LEU A 110 4.68 -1.67 -9.81
C LEU A 110 4.66 -2.98 -10.61
N TYR A 111 4.32 -4.08 -9.92
CA TYR A 111 4.32 -5.42 -10.51
C TYR A 111 3.20 -5.59 -11.53
N SER A 112 1.98 -5.19 -11.15
CA SER A 112 0.84 -5.10 -12.07
C SER A 112 -0.01 -3.87 -11.75
N ASP A 113 -0.59 -3.27 -12.79
CA ASP A 113 -1.46 -2.12 -12.68
C ASP A 113 -2.83 -2.41 -13.30
N TYR A 114 -3.78 -1.54 -13.12
CA TYR A 114 -5.11 -1.64 -13.73
C TYR A 114 -5.01 -1.79 -15.26
N GLY A 115 -5.64 -2.84 -15.77
CA GLY A 115 -5.58 -3.22 -17.18
C GLY A 115 -4.36 -4.08 -17.58
N MET A 116 -3.43 -4.34 -16.67
CA MET A 116 -2.33 -5.28 -16.88
C MET A 116 -2.67 -6.68 -16.36
N ALA A 117 -3.43 -6.76 -15.26
CA ALA A 117 -3.89 -8.01 -14.68
C ALA A 117 -5.18 -8.50 -15.34
N LYS A 118 -5.39 -9.82 -15.38
CA LYS A 118 -6.61 -10.47 -15.88
C LYS A 118 -7.89 -9.95 -15.20
N TRP A 119 -7.78 -9.49 -13.96
CA TRP A 119 -8.88 -9.15 -13.07
C TRP A 119 -9.26 -7.67 -13.09
N SER A 120 -8.60 -6.87 -13.92
CA SER A 120 -8.87 -5.44 -14.00
C SER A 120 -8.92 -4.94 -15.45
N ALA A 121 -9.88 -4.06 -15.74
CA ALA A 121 -9.85 -3.23 -16.94
C ALA A 121 -8.83 -2.09 -16.77
N PRO A 122 -8.35 -1.48 -17.87
CA PRO A 122 -7.59 -0.25 -17.80
C PRO A 122 -8.33 0.82 -16.99
N ARG A 123 -7.58 1.59 -16.21
CA ARG A 123 -8.13 2.68 -15.41
C ARG A 123 -8.92 3.65 -16.29
N ASN A 124 -10.19 3.88 -15.93
CA ASN A 124 -11.12 4.77 -16.66
C ASN A 124 -11.77 5.84 -15.75
N TRP A 125 -11.24 6.02 -14.54
CA TRP A 125 -11.66 7.07 -13.60
C TRP A 125 -10.55 8.11 -13.43
N PRO A 126 -10.91 9.38 -13.22
CA PRO A 126 -9.94 10.47 -13.08
C PRO A 126 -9.23 10.45 -11.74
N ASP A 127 -8.14 11.23 -11.64
CA ASP A 127 -7.52 11.57 -10.37
C ASP A 127 -8.55 12.26 -9.44
N GLY A 128 -8.47 11.97 -8.14
CA GLY A 128 -9.39 12.46 -7.13
C GLY A 128 -10.64 11.61 -6.94
N GLN A 129 -10.85 10.59 -7.76
CA GLN A 129 -11.93 9.61 -7.58
C GLN A 129 -11.40 8.33 -6.92
N ARG A 130 -12.20 7.73 -6.01
CA ARG A 130 -11.88 6.46 -5.39
C ARG A 130 -11.72 5.36 -6.43
N SER A 131 -10.66 4.56 -6.32
CA SER A 131 -10.49 3.36 -7.12
C SER A 131 -11.59 2.32 -6.81
N PRO A 132 -12.10 1.59 -7.80
CA PRO A 132 -13.10 0.55 -7.57
C PRO A 132 -12.51 -0.63 -6.76
N GLY A 133 -13.40 -1.40 -6.15
CA GLY A 133 -13.03 -2.56 -5.35
C GLY A 133 -12.59 -2.19 -3.94
N ILE A 134 -11.66 -2.94 -3.40
CA ILE A 134 -11.08 -2.78 -2.07
C ILE A 134 -9.56 -2.94 -2.13
N LEU A 135 -8.84 -2.25 -1.25
CA LEU A 135 -7.39 -2.37 -1.11
C LEU A 135 -7.05 -3.11 0.19
N THR A 136 -6.02 -3.95 0.14
CA THR A 136 -5.31 -4.39 1.34
C THR A 136 -3.89 -3.85 1.30
N VAL A 137 -3.41 -3.33 2.43
CA VAL A 137 -2.04 -2.89 2.59
C VAL A 137 -1.36 -3.77 3.63
N ALA A 138 -0.42 -4.56 3.17
CA ALA A 138 0.33 -5.47 4.03
C ALA A 138 1.73 -4.93 4.32
N THR A 139 2.20 -5.16 5.55
CA THR A 139 3.58 -4.88 5.96
C THR A 139 4.20 -6.12 6.56
N PHE A 140 5.47 -6.35 6.27
CA PHE A 140 6.24 -7.42 6.88
C PHE A 140 7.73 -7.10 6.89
N ASP A 141 8.47 -7.79 7.75
CA ASP A 141 9.92 -7.71 7.82
C ASP A 141 10.55 -8.89 7.09
N GLN A 142 11.78 -8.71 6.64
CA GLN A 142 12.61 -9.79 6.10
C GLN A 142 12.75 -10.92 7.11
N LEU A 143 12.64 -12.18 6.64
CA LEU A 143 12.87 -13.33 7.48
C LEU A 143 14.28 -13.29 8.07
N GLU A 144 14.37 -13.45 9.38
CA GLU A 144 15.65 -13.42 10.10
C GLU A 144 16.62 -14.50 9.59
N GLY A 145 17.87 -14.12 9.42
CA GLY A 145 18.92 -15.03 8.91
C GLY A 145 18.96 -15.18 7.38
N THR A 146 18.04 -14.60 6.66
CA THR A 146 18.07 -14.57 5.18
C THR A 146 18.87 -13.35 4.71
N ASP A 147 19.78 -13.53 3.74
CA ASP A 147 20.44 -12.37 3.14
C ASP A 147 19.46 -11.58 2.27
N PHE A 148 19.70 -10.27 2.19
CA PHE A 148 18.76 -9.34 1.54
C PHE A 148 18.53 -9.66 0.05
N GLU A 149 19.56 -9.98 -0.71
CA GLU A 149 19.44 -10.24 -2.15
C GLU A 149 18.66 -11.55 -2.43
N SER A 150 18.90 -12.59 -1.63
CA SER A 150 18.14 -13.85 -1.69
C SER A 150 16.68 -13.66 -1.31
N TRP A 151 16.41 -12.86 -0.27
CA TRP A 151 15.06 -12.50 0.15
C TRP A 151 14.32 -11.71 -0.94
N LEU A 152 14.95 -10.67 -1.50
CA LEU A 152 14.36 -9.83 -2.54
C LEU A 152 14.08 -10.65 -3.81
N ARG A 153 15.02 -11.52 -4.21
CA ARG A 153 14.86 -12.43 -5.35
C ARG A 153 13.70 -13.40 -5.12
N PHE A 154 13.61 -13.99 -3.92
CA PHE A 154 12.49 -14.90 -3.61
C PHE A 154 11.15 -14.17 -3.71
N TRP A 155 11.05 -12.96 -3.14
CA TRP A 155 9.83 -12.15 -3.23
C TRP A 155 9.45 -11.84 -4.67
N HIS A 156 10.43 -11.42 -5.48
CA HIS A 156 10.17 -10.94 -6.85
C HIS A 156 9.96 -12.08 -7.84
N ASP A 157 10.80 -13.11 -7.82
CA ASP A 157 10.84 -14.13 -8.87
C ASP A 157 9.99 -15.37 -8.55
N HIS A 158 9.62 -15.55 -7.25
CA HIS A 158 8.87 -16.73 -6.82
C HIS A 158 7.52 -16.37 -6.18
N GLN A 159 7.52 -15.57 -5.11
CA GLN A 159 6.28 -15.24 -4.39
C GLN A 159 5.30 -14.46 -5.25
N SER A 160 5.75 -13.38 -5.93
CA SER A 160 4.84 -12.52 -6.69
C SER A 160 4.18 -13.25 -7.87
N PRO A 161 4.90 -14.02 -8.73
CA PRO A 161 4.25 -14.81 -9.79
C PRO A 161 3.34 -15.91 -9.26
N MET A 162 3.74 -16.60 -8.18
CA MET A 162 2.90 -17.63 -7.56
C MET A 162 1.60 -17.03 -7.05
N SER A 163 1.66 -15.96 -6.27
CA SER A 163 0.47 -15.32 -5.73
C SER A 163 -0.44 -14.72 -6.81
N GLU A 164 0.12 -14.19 -7.91
CA GLU A 164 -0.68 -13.75 -9.07
C GLU A 164 -1.46 -14.90 -9.72
N ALA A 165 -0.89 -16.10 -9.76
CA ALA A 165 -1.54 -17.26 -10.35
C ALA A 165 -2.77 -17.76 -9.53
N ILE A 166 -2.78 -17.52 -8.22
CA ILE A 166 -3.81 -18.04 -7.30
C ILE A 166 -4.67 -16.96 -6.63
N GLN A 167 -4.46 -15.68 -6.95
CA GLN A 167 -5.20 -14.56 -6.35
C GLN A 167 -5.69 -13.56 -7.40
N PRO A 168 -6.94 -13.05 -7.29
CA PRO A 168 -7.55 -12.17 -8.30
C PRO A 168 -7.22 -10.69 -8.09
N ARG A 169 -5.94 -10.33 -8.04
CA ARG A 169 -5.55 -8.93 -7.83
C ARG A 169 -5.74 -8.08 -9.08
N CYS A 170 -6.30 -6.89 -8.89
CA CYS A 170 -6.44 -5.87 -9.94
C CYS A 170 -5.18 -5.03 -10.13
N ARG A 171 -4.47 -4.77 -9.02
CA ARG A 171 -3.23 -4.00 -8.96
C ARG A 171 -2.36 -4.56 -7.84
N TYR A 172 -1.04 -4.61 -8.06
CA TYR A 172 -0.08 -5.08 -7.08
C TYR A 172 1.18 -4.22 -7.09
N VAL A 173 1.42 -3.53 -5.98
CA VAL A 173 2.59 -2.67 -5.78
C VAL A 173 3.41 -3.19 -4.62
N ARG A 174 4.70 -3.37 -4.87
CA ARG A 174 5.68 -3.73 -3.87
C ARG A 174 6.55 -2.52 -3.57
N ASN A 175 6.64 -2.14 -2.31
CA ASN A 175 7.53 -1.08 -1.88
C ASN A 175 8.54 -1.68 -0.89
N TRP A 176 9.79 -1.68 -1.30
CA TRP A 176 10.88 -2.00 -0.40
C TRP A 176 11.28 -0.75 0.38
N ALA A 177 11.16 -0.79 1.71
CA ALA A 177 11.57 0.30 2.59
C ALA A 177 13.10 0.33 2.72
N VAL A 178 13.69 1.35 2.11
CA VAL A 178 15.16 1.57 2.14
C VAL A 178 15.58 1.99 3.54
N ARG A 179 14.81 2.92 4.15
CA ARG A 179 15.06 3.43 5.50
C ARG A 179 13.83 4.13 6.07
N PRO A 180 13.69 4.16 7.41
CA PRO A 180 12.77 5.10 8.05
C PRO A 180 13.27 6.55 7.85
N LEU A 181 12.34 7.49 7.75
CA LEU A 181 12.64 8.93 7.63
C LEU A 181 12.89 9.56 9.01
N ASN A 182 12.38 8.94 10.07
CA ASN A 182 12.67 9.28 11.46
C ASN A 182 13.34 8.07 12.14
N PRO A 183 14.49 8.24 12.83
CA PRO A 183 15.19 7.14 13.51
C PRO A 183 14.37 6.43 14.59
N SER A 184 13.33 7.07 15.13
CA SER A 184 12.41 6.44 16.11
C SER A 184 11.36 5.52 15.47
N ASN A 185 11.22 5.54 14.14
CA ASN A 185 10.28 4.69 13.45
C ASN A 185 10.77 3.23 13.41
N ARG A 186 9.81 2.29 13.35
CA ARG A 186 10.11 0.87 13.16
C ARG A 186 10.95 0.67 11.88
N ALA A 187 11.92 -0.23 11.93
CA ALA A 187 12.70 -0.64 10.76
C ALA A 187 11.90 -1.63 9.91
N LEU A 188 10.89 -1.13 9.20
CA LEU A 188 10.05 -1.91 8.29
C LEU A 188 10.81 -2.23 6.99
N LYS A 189 10.57 -3.41 6.39
CA LYS A 189 11.22 -3.84 5.14
C LYS A 189 10.31 -3.81 3.92
N ALA A 190 9.04 -4.14 4.07
CA ALA A 190 8.11 -4.21 2.96
C ALA A 190 6.77 -3.54 3.28
N ILE A 191 6.25 -2.80 2.30
CA ILE A 191 4.88 -2.28 2.27
C ILE A 191 4.28 -2.70 0.92
N VAL A 192 3.20 -3.47 0.97
CA VAL A 192 2.57 -4.06 -0.20
C VAL A 192 1.15 -3.55 -0.33
N GLU A 193 0.82 -3.02 -1.49
CA GLU A 193 -0.53 -2.54 -1.82
C GLU A 193 -1.17 -3.51 -2.82
N GLU A 194 -2.33 -4.08 -2.48
CA GLU A 194 -3.04 -5.06 -3.27
C GLU A 194 -4.50 -4.64 -3.47
N ALA A 195 -4.85 -4.27 -4.71
CA ALA A 195 -6.24 -3.95 -5.05
C ALA A 195 -6.97 -5.22 -5.52
N TRP A 196 -8.19 -5.39 -5.01
CA TRP A 196 -9.07 -6.54 -5.26
C TRP A 196 -10.34 -6.08 -5.97
N PRO A 197 -10.96 -6.94 -6.82
CA PRO A 197 -12.16 -6.57 -7.60
C PRO A 197 -13.33 -6.14 -6.73
N SER A 198 -13.50 -6.74 -5.56
CA SER A 198 -14.57 -6.40 -4.60
C SER A 198 -14.22 -6.91 -3.19
N PRO A 199 -14.94 -6.47 -2.14
CA PRO A 199 -14.79 -6.96 -0.78
C PRO A 199 -14.88 -8.49 -0.65
N GLU A 200 -15.75 -9.14 -1.43
CA GLU A 200 -15.92 -10.59 -1.40
C GLU A 200 -14.67 -11.35 -1.85
N HIS A 201 -13.82 -10.74 -2.70
CA HIS A 201 -12.55 -11.33 -3.10
C HIS A 201 -11.49 -11.33 -1.99
N VAL A 202 -11.79 -10.70 -0.85
CA VAL A 202 -10.95 -10.75 0.35
C VAL A 202 -11.60 -11.62 1.44
N THR A 203 -12.93 -11.62 1.55
CA THR A 203 -13.66 -12.29 2.64
C THR A 203 -14.10 -13.72 2.32
N ASP A 204 -14.25 -14.07 1.04
CA ASP A 204 -14.59 -15.42 0.59
C ASP A 204 -13.31 -16.18 0.20
N PRO A 205 -12.90 -17.24 0.93
CA PRO A 205 -11.68 -17.98 0.63
C PRO A 205 -11.65 -18.57 -0.79
N HIS A 206 -12.79 -19.00 -1.33
CA HIS A 206 -12.84 -19.55 -2.69
C HIS A 206 -12.57 -18.47 -3.75
N LYS A 207 -13.06 -17.25 -3.55
CA LYS A 207 -12.77 -16.12 -4.43
C LYS A 207 -11.34 -15.63 -4.24
N PHE A 208 -10.87 -15.56 -2.98
CA PHE A 208 -9.52 -15.09 -2.65
C PHE A 208 -8.42 -15.99 -3.26
N PHE A 209 -8.64 -17.31 -3.23
CA PHE A 209 -7.70 -18.31 -3.73
C PHE A 209 -8.10 -18.93 -5.09
N LEU A 210 -9.01 -18.31 -5.84
CA LEU A 210 -9.42 -18.75 -7.20
C LEU A 210 -9.76 -20.24 -7.30
N SER A 211 -10.50 -20.78 -6.36
CA SER A 211 -10.83 -22.20 -6.30
C SER A 211 -12.24 -22.56 -6.81
N ASP A 212 -13.05 -21.56 -7.18
CA ASP A 212 -14.38 -21.73 -7.79
C ASP A 212 -15.30 -22.73 -7.05
N GLY A 213 -15.18 -22.80 -5.71
CA GLY A 213 -15.95 -23.72 -4.85
C GLY A 213 -15.33 -25.11 -4.68
N ASP A 214 -14.20 -25.40 -5.32
CA ASP A 214 -13.47 -26.66 -5.16
C ASP A 214 -12.57 -26.61 -3.91
N ASN A 215 -12.86 -27.45 -2.91
CA ASN A 215 -12.13 -27.52 -1.65
C ASN A 215 -10.70 -28.10 -1.79
N ASP A 216 -10.45 -28.98 -2.75
CA ASP A 216 -9.12 -29.56 -2.97
C ASP A 216 -8.21 -28.49 -3.59
N VAL A 217 -8.72 -27.72 -4.55
CA VAL A 217 -8.01 -26.57 -5.14
C VAL A 217 -7.77 -25.50 -4.07
N LEU A 218 -8.78 -25.19 -3.24
CA LEU A 218 -8.61 -24.23 -2.14
C LEU A 218 -7.48 -24.67 -1.20
N SER A 219 -7.52 -25.91 -0.74
CA SER A 219 -6.52 -26.47 0.16
C SER A 219 -5.11 -26.42 -0.43
N ALA A 220 -4.97 -26.78 -1.70
CA ALA A 220 -3.70 -26.72 -2.42
C ALA A 220 -3.16 -25.28 -2.52
N ASN A 221 -4.00 -24.30 -2.88
CA ASN A 221 -3.60 -22.91 -3.02
C ASN A 221 -3.25 -22.27 -1.66
N VAL A 222 -4.01 -22.56 -0.61
CA VAL A 222 -3.69 -22.14 0.78
C VAL A 222 -2.35 -22.70 1.21
N THR A 223 -2.12 -24.01 1.02
CA THR A 223 -0.85 -24.66 1.38
C THR A 223 0.33 -24.02 0.65
N THR A 224 0.19 -23.81 -0.66
CA THR A 224 1.23 -23.14 -1.48
C THR A 224 1.51 -21.74 -0.98
N MET A 225 0.48 -20.96 -0.64
CA MET A 225 0.65 -19.60 -0.10
C MET A 225 1.41 -19.61 1.23
N LEU A 226 1.04 -20.51 2.14
CA LEU A 226 1.70 -20.63 3.46
C LEU A 226 3.16 -21.03 3.33
N GLU A 227 3.46 -22.04 2.50
CA GLU A 227 4.86 -22.48 2.24
C GLU A 227 5.75 -21.37 1.67
N HIS A 228 5.17 -20.47 0.89
CA HIS A 228 5.88 -19.31 0.36
C HIS A 228 6.02 -18.20 1.40
N ALA A 229 4.97 -17.92 2.17
CA ALA A 229 4.97 -16.92 3.22
C ALA A 229 6.06 -17.23 4.29
N GLU A 230 6.16 -18.48 4.73
CA GLU A 230 7.17 -18.93 5.70
C GLU A 230 8.62 -18.75 5.23
N LYS A 231 8.85 -18.71 3.91
CA LYS A 231 10.17 -18.44 3.31
C LYS A 231 10.44 -16.96 3.12
N LEU A 232 9.39 -16.13 3.13
CA LEU A 232 9.48 -14.72 2.83
C LEU A 232 9.58 -13.86 4.08
N PHE A 233 8.78 -14.12 5.10
CA PHE A 233 8.69 -13.29 6.30
C PHE A 233 8.32 -14.08 7.55
N ASP A 234 8.61 -13.51 8.72
CA ASP A 234 8.04 -13.99 9.98
C ASP A 234 6.55 -13.60 10.05
N MET A 235 5.69 -14.62 10.11
CA MET A 235 4.23 -14.44 10.20
C MET A 235 3.80 -13.57 11.38
N ASN A 236 4.59 -13.53 12.47
CA ASN A 236 4.28 -12.69 13.64
C ASN A 236 4.50 -11.19 13.36
N THR A 237 5.32 -10.84 12.36
CA THR A 237 5.61 -9.46 11.98
C THR A 237 4.63 -8.90 10.95
N MET A 238 3.89 -9.77 10.26
CA MET A 238 2.94 -9.38 9.24
C MET A 238 1.77 -8.59 9.85
N ARG A 239 1.42 -7.51 9.19
CA ARG A 239 0.19 -6.75 9.39
C ARG A 239 -0.47 -6.55 8.05
N SER A 240 -1.78 -6.57 8.01
CA SER A 240 -2.57 -6.25 6.82
C SER A 240 -3.74 -5.37 7.22
N LEU A 241 -3.92 -4.26 6.55
CA LEU A 241 -5.02 -3.33 6.76
C LEU A 241 -5.89 -3.28 5.51
N THR A 242 -7.20 -3.28 5.72
CA THR A 242 -8.16 -3.02 4.65
C THR A 242 -8.35 -1.52 4.50
N MET A 243 -8.26 -1.03 3.27
CA MET A 243 -8.32 0.40 2.95
C MET A 243 -9.08 0.65 1.64
N SER A 244 -9.41 1.89 1.36
CA SER A 244 -9.84 2.38 0.05
C SER A 244 -8.70 3.17 -0.61
N GLU A 245 -8.54 3.05 -1.92
CA GLU A 245 -7.48 3.74 -2.68
C GLU A 245 -8.02 5.00 -3.34
N TRP A 246 -7.27 6.11 -3.16
CA TRP A 246 -7.53 7.41 -3.77
C TRP A 246 -6.29 7.91 -4.51
N MET A 247 -6.26 7.76 -5.82
CA MET A 247 -5.21 8.32 -6.65
C MET A 247 -5.51 9.80 -6.91
N LEU A 248 -4.85 10.71 -6.19
CA LEU A 248 -5.13 12.14 -6.24
C LEU A 248 -4.31 12.87 -7.29
N LYS A 249 -3.12 12.34 -7.59
CA LYS A 249 -2.24 12.82 -8.67
C LYS A 249 -1.37 11.67 -9.16
N THR A 250 -1.56 11.24 -10.38
CA THR A 250 -0.70 10.22 -11.00
C THR A 250 0.60 10.81 -11.53
N LEU A 251 1.69 10.02 -11.47
CA LEU A 251 3.01 10.42 -12.01
C LEU A 251 3.01 10.63 -13.52
N ARG A 252 2.21 9.87 -14.22
CA ARG A 252 2.04 10.00 -15.66
C ARG A 252 0.78 10.84 -15.87
N GLY A 253 1.00 12.09 -16.30
CA GLY A 253 -0.11 12.94 -16.71
C GLY A 253 -0.99 12.16 -17.71
N SER A 254 -2.26 12.08 -17.38
CA SER A 254 -3.32 11.59 -18.25
C SER A 254 -3.33 12.34 -19.56
#